data_e079f02057e6bb1b8ddf7462b8e7aa95
#
_entry.id   e079f02057e6bb1b8ddf7462b8e7aa95
#
_cell.length_a   1.000
_cell.length_b   1.000
_cell.length_c   1.000
_cell.angle_alpha   90.00
_cell.angle_beta   90.00
_cell.angle_gamma   90.00
#
_symmetry.space_group_name_H-M   'P 1'
#
loop_
_entity.id
_entity.type
_entity.pdbx_description
1 polymer ?
#
loop_
_entity_poly.entity_id
_entity_poly.type
_entity_poly.pdbx_seq_one_letter_code
_entity_poly.pdbx_strand_id
1 'polypeptide(L)'
;MKVLVVGSGGREHAIVTSISKSDKVSKIYCAPGNAGIAALAECVDIGVMDFDRLVAFAKEKEIDLVVVAPDDPLVAGAVDAFEAAGIRAFGPRANAAIIEGSKAFSKDLMKKYGIPTAAYENFTDADSALKYLETASFPIVLKADGLALGKGVLICNDLEEAKAGVKEIMLDKHFGSAGNTMVIEEFMTGREVSVLCFCDGTTIKPMTSAQDHKRAKDGDQGLNTGGMGTFSPSPFYTKEIDEYCMENIYKPTMAAMKAEGREFKGVLFCGLMMTPNGVKVLEYNARFGDPEAQVVLPRMKNDIIDVMEACIDGTLDKVDLQFEDNAAVCVVLASDGYPVSYKKGYPISGLEKFDGKDDYFVFHAGTKFDGDQIVTNGGRVLGVTAKGKDLFEARANAYAATEWITFENKYIRSRRSAPPVR
;
A
#
# COMPACT_ATOMS: atom_id res chain seq x y z
N MET A 1 -15.69 10.79 -19.07
CA MET A 1 -14.58 11.55 -18.44
C MET A 1 -13.24 10.98 -18.83
N LYS A 2 -12.19 11.77 -18.83
CA LYS A 2 -10.79 11.38 -19.03
C LYS A 2 -10.10 11.32 -17.68
N VAL A 3 -9.41 10.23 -17.39
CA VAL A 3 -8.75 10.01 -16.10
C VAL A 3 -7.25 9.83 -16.31
N LEU A 4 -6.44 10.47 -15.48
CA LEU A 4 -4.99 10.25 -15.39
C LEU A 4 -4.66 9.54 -14.08
N VAL A 5 -4.05 8.37 -14.14
CA VAL A 5 -3.49 7.67 -12.98
C VAL A 5 -1.99 7.92 -12.93
N VAL A 6 -1.49 8.43 -11.80
CA VAL A 6 -0.06 8.64 -11.56
C VAL A 6 0.49 7.43 -10.83
N GLY A 7 1.51 6.80 -11.40
CA GLY A 7 2.18 5.62 -10.85
C GLY A 7 2.45 4.54 -11.89
N SER A 8 3.02 3.40 -11.46
CA SER A 8 3.50 2.36 -12.38
C SER A 8 3.51 0.93 -11.82
N GLY A 9 3.01 0.72 -10.61
CA GLY A 9 3.09 -0.57 -9.91
C GLY A 9 1.85 -1.46 -10.06
N GLY A 10 1.83 -2.56 -9.33
CA GLY A 10 0.70 -3.49 -9.30
C GLY A 10 -0.56 -2.87 -8.72
N ARG A 11 -0.44 -2.01 -7.73
CA ARG A 11 -1.52 -1.20 -7.17
C ARG A 11 -2.15 -0.31 -8.24
N GLU A 12 -1.34 0.39 -9.01
CA GLU A 12 -1.81 1.25 -10.09
C GLU A 12 -2.51 0.43 -11.19
N HIS A 13 -2.00 -0.74 -11.52
CA HIS A 13 -2.66 -1.63 -12.46
C HIS A 13 -4.03 -2.09 -11.95
N ALA A 14 -4.15 -2.42 -10.65
CA ALA A 14 -5.45 -2.78 -10.06
C ALA A 14 -6.44 -1.60 -10.06
N ILE A 15 -5.96 -0.38 -9.80
CA ILE A 15 -6.75 0.86 -9.87
C ILE A 15 -7.22 1.10 -11.31
N VAL A 16 -6.32 1.04 -12.29
CA VAL A 16 -6.66 1.21 -13.72
C VAL A 16 -7.67 0.16 -14.18
N THR A 17 -7.50 -1.10 -13.76
CA THR A 17 -8.46 -2.17 -14.05
C THR A 17 -9.85 -1.88 -13.49
N SER A 18 -9.93 -1.33 -12.28
CA SER A 18 -11.23 -0.94 -11.69
C SER A 18 -11.84 0.27 -12.41
N ILE A 19 -11.04 1.27 -12.75
CA ILE A 19 -11.49 2.46 -13.49
C ILE A 19 -11.98 2.08 -14.88
N SER A 20 -11.34 1.12 -15.56
CA SER A 20 -11.72 0.69 -16.91
C SER A 20 -13.11 0.04 -17.00
N LYS A 21 -13.67 -0.36 -15.86
CA LYS A 21 -15.04 -0.92 -15.78
C LYS A 21 -16.12 0.15 -15.65
N SER A 22 -15.75 1.40 -15.42
CA SER A 22 -16.70 2.50 -15.26
C SER A 22 -17.24 2.98 -16.60
N ASP A 23 -18.55 3.00 -16.76
CA ASP A 23 -19.23 3.55 -17.96
C ASP A 23 -19.04 5.08 -18.08
N LYS A 24 -18.60 5.75 -17.01
CA LYS A 24 -18.32 7.20 -17.00
C LYS A 24 -16.98 7.55 -17.66
N VAL A 25 -16.07 6.59 -17.80
CA VAL A 25 -14.71 6.81 -18.26
C VAL A 25 -14.59 6.51 -19.75
N SER A 26 -14.23 7.53 -20.54
CA SER A 26 -14.02 7.39 -21.98
C SER A 26 -12.55 7.18 -22.36
N LYS A 27 -11.61 7.61 -21.51
CA LYS A 27 -10.18 7.48 -21.76
C LYS A 27 -9.40 7.43 -20.43
N ILE A 28 -8.42 6.54 -20.36
CA ILE A 28 -7.49 6.44 -19.26
C ILE A 28 -6.06 6.70 -19.76
N TYR A 29 -5.35 7.56 -19.05
CA TYR A 29 -3.90 7.75 -19.16
C TYR A 29 -3.23 7.27 -17.88
N CYS A 30 -2.00 6.81 -17.98
CA CYS A 30 -1.18 6.43 -16.83
C CYS A 30 0.24 6.95 -16.99
N ALA A 31 0.78 7.58 -15.95
CA ALA A 31 2.12 8.18 -16.00
C ALA A 31 2.97 7.68 -14.81
N PRO A 32 4.06 6.94 -15.05
CA PRO A 32 4.52 6.45 -16.36
C PRO A 32 3.83 5.16 -16.83
N GLY A 33 3.12 4.43 -15.95
CA GLY A 33 2.51 3.14 -16.25
C GLY A 33 3.53 2.00 -16.37
N ASN A 34 3.07 0.86 -16.85
CA ASN A 34 3.87 -0.33 -17.15
C ASN A 34 3.27 -1.11 -18.32
N ALA A 35 3.92 -2.21 -18.70
CA ALA A 35 3.50 -2.98 -19.88
C ALA A 35 2.09 -3.58 -19.78
N GLY A 36 1.62 -3.94 -18.57
CA GLY A 36 0.26 -4.44 -18.39
C GLY A 36 -0.79 -3.35 -18.40
N ILE A 37 -0.49 -2.20 -17.78
CA ILE A 37 -1.36 -1.02 -17.78
C ILE A 37 -1.60 -0.53 -19.21
N ALA A 38 -0.62 -0.65 -20.09
CA ALA A 38 -0.71 -0.22 -21.49
C ALA A 38 -1.82 -0.94 -22.29
N ALA A 39 -2.30 -2.08 -21.83
CA ALA A 39 -3.46 -2.76 -22.43
C ALA A 39 -4.80 -2.05 -22.14
N LEU A 40 -4.88 -1.25 -21.07
CA LEU A 40 -6.10 -0.59 -20.59
C LEU A 40 -6.03 0.93 -20.67
N ALA A 41 -4.83 1.50 -20.71
CA ALA A 41 -4.59 2.93 -20.64
C ALA A 41 -3.47 3.35 -21.60
N GLU A 42 -3.46 4.62 -21.99
CA GLU A 42 -2.33 5.19 -22.69
C GLU A 42 -1.25 5.58 -21.67
N CYS A 43 -0.13 4.88 -21.72
CA CYS A 43 1.02 5.17 -20.87
C CYS A 43 1.80 6.36 -21.40
N VAL A 44 2.17 7.29 -20.51
CA VAL A 44 2.85 8.54 -20.85
C VAL A 44 4.16 8.60 -20.05
N ASP A 45 5.28 8.82 -20.74
CA ASP A 45 6.61 8.88 -20.13
C ASP A 45 6.81 10.18 -19.35
N ILE A 46 6.13 10.30 -18.22
CA ILE A 46 6.28 11.37 -17.25
C ILE A 46 6.49 10.73 -15.88
N GLY A 47 7.57 11.11 -15.20
CA GLY A 47 7.88 10.61 -13.86
C GLY A 47 6.87 11.10 -12.81
N VAL A 48 6.62 10.30 -11.78
CA VAL A 48 5.61 10.60 -10.75
C VAL A 48 5.90 11.86 -9.93
N MET A 49 7.16 12.32 -9.91
CA MET A 49 7.60 13.53 -9.19
C MET A 49 7.71 14.76 -10.11
N ASP A 50 7.48 14.64 -11.40
CA ASP A 50 7.54 15.76 -12.36
C ASP A 50 6.18 16.46 -12.45
N PHE A 51 5.84 17.19 -11.39
CA PHE A 51 4.52 17.80 -11.23
C PHE A 51 4.22 18.84 -12.33
N ASP A 52 5.23 19.58 -12.78
CA ASP A 52 5.05 20.59 -13.84
C ASP A 52 4.60 19.92 -15.15
N ARG A 53 5.25 18.81 -15.54
CA ARG A 53 4.87 18.07 -16.75
C ARG A 53 3.54 17.33 -16.57
N LEU A 54 3.27 16.77 -15.39
CA LEU A 54 2.00 16.11 -15.10
C LEU A 54 0.83 17.09 -15.18
N VAL A 55 0.96 18.29 -14.60
CA VAL A 55 -0.06 19.33 -14.64
C VAL A 55 -0.25 19.84 -16.07
N ALA A 56 0.85 20.10 -16.80
CA ALA A 56 0.78 20.54 -18.20
C ALA A 56 0.07 19.50 -19.09
N PHE A 57 0.41 18.23 -18.93
CA PHE A 57 -0.25 17.12 -19.63
C PHE A 57 -1.74 17.03 -19.30
N ALA A 58 -2.10 17.13 -18.02
CA ALA A 58 -3.49 17.09 -17.60
C ALA A 58 -4.33 18.23 -18.18
N LYS A 59 -3.75 19.44 -18.30
CA LYS A 59 -4.40 20.57 -18.98
C LYS A 59 -4.52 20.34 -20.48
N GLU A 60 -3.46 19.91 -21.15
CA GLU A 60 -3.43 19.66 -22.59
C GLU A 60 -4.47 18.61 -23.01
N LYS A 61 -4.58 17.54 -22.24
CA LYS A 61 -5.53 16.43 -22.51
C LYS A 61 -6.93 16.68 -21.94
N GLU A 62 -7.14 17.78 -21.24
CA GLU A 62 -8.41 18.09 -20.59
C GLU A 62 -8.84 16.96 -19.64
N ILE A 63 -7.95 16.57 -18.72
CA ILE A 63 -8.21 15.52 -17.74
C ILE A 63 -9.25 15.98 -16.74
N ASP A 64 -10.30 15.18 -16.54
CA ASP A 64 -11.38 15.45 -15.60
C ASP A 64 -11.04 15.04 -14.16
N LEU A 65 -10.25 13.97 -13.99
CA LEU A 65 -9.85 13.45 -12.71
C LEU A 65 -8.44 12.89 -12.76
N VAL A 66 -7.60 13.27 -11.79
CA VAL A 66 -6.29 12.68 -11.56
C VAL A 66 -6.35 11.79 -10.31
N VAL A 67 -5.79 10.59 -10.39
CA VAL A 67 -5.63 9.66 -9.27
C VAL A 67 -4.15 9.55 -8.96
N VAL A 68 -3.71 10.06 -7.81
CA VAL A 68 -2.33 9.98 -7.35
C VAL A 68 -2.19 8.76 -6.45
N ALA A 69 -1.52 7.72 -6.94
CA ALA A 69 -1.51 6.43 -6.26
C ALA A 69 -0.30 6.20 -5.34
N PRO A 70 0.96 6.60 -5.68
CA PRO A 70 2.12 6.31 -4.83
C PRO A 70 2.29 7.33 -3.69
N ASP A 71 3.01 6.91 -2.67
CA ASP A 71 3.33 7.68 -1.46
C ASP A 71 4.22 8.91 -1.72
N ASP A 72 5.33 8.74 -2.44
CA ASP A 72 6.28 9.83 -2.70
C ASP A 72 5.63 11.09 -3.27
N PRO A 73 4.87 11.04 -4.39
CA PRO A 73 4.23 12.23 -4.94
C PRO A 73 3.11 12.78 -4.02
N LEU A 74 2.40 11.94 -3.26
CA LEU A 74 1.38 12.40 -2.31
C LEU A 74 2.02 13.24 -1.20
N VAL A 75 3.08 12.73 -0.59
CA VAL A 75 3.81 13.44 0.48
C VAL A 75 4.47 14.71 -0.05
N ALA A 76 4.94 14.70 -1.29
CA ALA A 76 5.56 15.85 -1.93
C ALA A 76 4.57 16.91 -2.47
N GLY A 77 3.25 16.66 -2.42
CA GLY A 77 2.24 17.68 -2.77
C GLY A 77 1.72 17.61 -4.20
N ALA A 78 1.71 16.44 -4.84
CA ALA A 78 1.14 16.30 -6.19
C ALA A 78 -0.33 16.72 -6.25
N VAL A 79 -1.15 16.34 -5.26
CA VAL A 79 -2.56 16.74 -5.20
C VAL A 79 -2.70 18.25 -5.08
N ASP A 80 -1.87 18.90 -4.24
CA ASP A 80 -1.82 20.35 -4.10
C ASP A 80 -1.51 21.03 -5.44
N ALA A 81 -0.57 20.48 -6.22
CA ALA A 81 -0.19 21.02 -7.52
C ALA A 81 -1.34 20.93 -8.54
N PHE A 82 -2.07 19.80 -8.59
CA PHE A 82 -3.22 19.66 -9.48
C PHE A 82 -4.37 20.59 -9.08
N GLU A 83 -4.71 20.67 -7.80
CA GLU A 83 -5.76 21.54 -7.30
C GLU A 83 -5.45 23.01 -7.54
N ALA A 84 -4.20 23.46 -7.33
CA ALA A 84 -3.75 24.80 -7.65
C ALA A 84 -3.90 25.15 -9.14
N ALA A 85 -3.87 24.15 -10.00
CA ALA A 85 -4.10 24.27 -11.44
C ALA A 85 -5.58 24.14 -11.86
N GLY A 86 -6.50 23.99 -10.90
CA GLY A 86 -7.93 23.81 -11.14
C GLY A 86 -8.33 22.42 -11.61
N ILE A 87 -7.48 21.39 -11.38
CA ILE A 87 -7.71 20.02 -11.80
C ILE A 87 -8.13 19.19 -10.58
N ARG A 88 -9.24 18.44 -10.70
CA ARG A 88 -9.70 17.52 -9.64
C ARG A 88 -8.69 16.40 -9.46
N ALA A 89 -8.32 16.13 -8.22
CA ALA A 89 -7.37 15.08 -7.89
C ALA A 89 -7.88 14.25 -6.69
N PHE A 90 -7.74 12.93 -6.80
CA PHE A 90 -8.01 11.97 -5.74
C PHE A 90 -6.72 11.60 -5.02
N GLY A 91 -6.70 11.84 -3.74
CA GLY A 91 -5.58 11.59 -2.83
C GLY A 91 -5.50 12.70 -1.78
N PRO A 92 -4.78 12.47 -0.67
CA PRO A 92 -4.56 13.51 0.34
C PRO A 92 -3.59 14.58 -0.16
N ARG A 93 -3.81 15.82 0.29
CA ARG A 93 -2.82 16.90 0.16
C ARG A 93 -1.58 16.58 1.00
N ALA A 94 -0.46 17.22 0.72
CA ALA A 94 0.81 17.01 1.42
C ALA A 94 0.67 17.15 2.95
N ASN A 95 -0.10 18.15 3.42
CA ASN A 95 -0.30 18.38 4.83
C ASN A 95 -1.03 17.22 5.55
N ALA A 96 -1.86 16.45 4.85
CA ALA A 96 -2.53 15.26 5.36
C ALA A 96 -1.72 13.99 5.12
N ALA A 97 -1.01 13.88 3.99
CA ALA A 97 -0.15 12.75 3.65
C ALA A 97 1.03 12.58 4.64
N ILE A 98 1.30 13.58 5.46
CA ILE A 98 2.30 13.49 6.55
C ILE A 98 2.02 12.34 7.52
N ILE A 99 0.77 11.85 7.61
CA ILE A 99 0.43 10.69 8.45
C ILE A 99 1.19 9.43 8.02
N GLU A 100 1.61 9.33 6.74
CA GLU A 100 2.56 8.34 6.23
C GLU A 100 3.98 8.93 6.15
N GLY A 101 4.10 10.18 5.75
CA GLY A 101 5.37 10.85 5.52
C GLY A 101 6.22 11.04 6.78
N SER A 102 5.62 11.00 7.97
CA SER A 102 6.31 11.06 9.27
C SER A 102 5.69 10.09 10.25
N LYS A 103 6.46 9.07 10.63
CA LYS A 103 6.08 8.11 11.67
C LYS A 103 5.99 8.77 13.05
N ALA A 104 6.90 9.72 13.33
CA ALA A 104 6.90 10.50 14.55
C ALA A 104 5.60 11.31 14.68
N PHE A 105 5.21 12.03 13.62
CA PHE A 105 3.93 12.75 13.59
C PHE A 105 2.74 11.80 13.82
N SER A 106 2.71 10.67 13.13
CA SER A 106 1.64 9.68 13.23
C SER A 106 1.50 9.15 14.66
N LYS A 107 2.63 8.86 15.32
CA LYS A 107 2.66 8.39 16.71
C LYS A 107 2.19 9.47 17.68
N ASP A 108 2.69 10.69 17.53
CA ASP A 108 2.29 11.82 18.37
C ASP A 108 0.80 12.15 18.23
N LEU A 109 0.26 12.06 17.00
CA LEU A 109 -1.17 12.18 16.74
C LEU A 109 -1.97 11.12 17.50
N MET A 110 -1.59 9.85 17.37
CA MET A 110 -2.29 8.75 18.06
C MET A 110 -2.25 8.91 19.58
N LYS A 111 -1.09 9.26 20.15
CA LYS A 111 -0.94 9.52 21.58
C LYS A 111 -1.82 10.69 22.04
N LYS A 112 -1.79 11.81 21.32
CA LYS A 112 -2.57 13.01 21.64
C LYS A 112 -4.07 12.77 21.66
N TYR A 113 -4.56 11.96 20.75
CA TYR A 113 -6.01 11.71 20.58
C TYR A 113 -6.47 10.35 21.13
N GLY A 114 -5.63 9.63 21.86
CA GLY A 114 -5.97 8.39 22.55
C GLY A 114 -6.25 7.21 21.61
N ILE A 115 -5.67 7.22 20.41
CA ILE A 115 -5.80 6.11 19.44
C ILE A 115 -4.83 5.00 19.84
N PRO A 116 -5.30 3.73 19.98
CA PRO A 116 -4.46 2.63 20.44
C PRO A 116 -3.29 2.35 19.49
N THR A 117 -2.07 2.41 19.99
CA THR A 117 -0.84 2.06 19.25
C THR A 117 0.22 1.55 20.21
N ALA A 118 1.36 1.08 19.70
CA ALA A 118 2.52 0.71 20.48
C ALA A 118 3.04 1.87 21.34
N ALA A 119 3.52 1.58 22.54
CA ALA A 119 4.29 2.55 23.32
C ALA A 119 5.55 2.95 22.54
N TYR A 120 5.91 4.23 22.56
CA TYR A 120 6.99 4.73 21.74
C TYR A 120 7.64 5.99 22.35
N GLU A 121 8.84 6.30 21.87
CA GLU A 121 9.51 7.58 22.07
C GLU A 121 10.20 8.04 20.78
N ASN A 122 10.25 9.35 20.56
CA ASN A 122 10.90 9.98 19.41
C ASN A 122 12.26 10.55 19.79
N PHE A 123 13.27 10.36 18.93
CA PHE A 123 14.63 10.82 19.14
C PHE A 123 15.14 11.57 17.92
N THR A 124 15.77 12.74 18.16
CA THR A 124 16.42 13.54 17.12
C THR A 124 17.95 13.53 17.24
N ASP A 125 18.49 12.87 18.27
CA ASP A 125 19.92 12.65 18.46
C ASP A 125 20.20 11.22 18.94
N ALA A 126 21.36 10.70 18.50
CA ALA A 126 21.75 9.33 18.77
C ALA A 126 22.07 9.06 20.24
N ASP A 127 22.65 10.04 20.95
CA ASP A 127 23.06 9.84 22.33
C ASP A 127 21.86 9.65 23.25
N SER A 128 20.80 10.43 23.06
CA SER A 128 19.53 10.28 23.78
C SER A 128 18.87 8.93 23.49
N ALA A 129 18.90 8.50 22.23
CA ALA A 129 18.36 7.20 21.84
C ALA A 129 19.13 6.05 22.48
N LEU A 130 20.48 6.09 22.47
CA LEU A 130 21.34 5.09 23.09
C LEU A 130 21.10 5.00 24.60
N LYS A 131 20.98 6.16 25.26
CA LYS A 131 20.69 6.20 26.70
C LYS A 131 19.34 5.59 27.05
N TYR A 132 18.32 5.85 26.25
CA TYR A 132 16.98 5.24 26.41
C TYR A 132 17.04 3.71 26.30
N LEU A 133 17.82 3.18 25.34
CA LEU A 133 17.97 1.74 25.13
C LEU A 133 18.60 1.00 26.30
N GLU A 134 19.42 1.66 27.14
CA GLU A 134 20.02 1.03 28.32
C GLU A 134 19.00 0.52 29.33
N THR A 135 17.79 1.10 29.33
CA THR A 135 16.70 0.71 30.25
C THR A 135 15.50 0.12 29.54
N ALA A 136 15.56 -0.07 28.22
CA ALA A 136 14.47 -0.59 27.42
C ALA A 136 14.32 -2.10 27.56
N SER A 137 13.10 -2.60 27.34
CA SER A 137 12.81 -4.02 27.24
C SER A 137 12.94 -4.50 25.79
N PHE A 138 13.40 -5.74 25.61
CA PHE A 138 13.60 -6.33 24.30
C PHE A 138 12.64 -7.52 24.06
N PRO A 139 12.26 -7.85 22.80
CA PRO A 139 12.65 -7.13 21.58
C PRO A 139 12.04 -5.73 21.48
N ILE A 140 12.66 -4.84 20.67
CA ILE A 140 12.25 -3.46 20.46
C ILE A 140 12.30 -3.14 18.95
N VAL A 141 11.54 -2.13 18.52
CA VAL A 141 11.49 -1.73 17.11
C VAL A 141 12.06 -0.32 16.94
N LEU A 142 13.03 -0.19 16.04
CA LEU A 142 13.58 1.11 15.62
C LEU A 142 13.03 1.43 14.23
N LYS A 143 12.50 2.64 14.06
CA LYS A 143 11.96 3.12 12.79
C LYS A 143 12.58 4.45 12.41
N ALA A 144 13.18 4.53 11.21
CA ALA A 144 13.52 5.81 10.61
C ALA A 144 12.23 6.58 10.30
N ASP A 145 12.24 7.90 10.57
CA ASP A 145 11.12 8.78 10.25
C ASP A 145 11.12 9.13 8.76
N GLY A 146 9.98 9.01 8.09
CA GLY A 146 9.83 9.27 6.67
C GLY A 146 9.60 8.02 5.80
N LEU A 147 9.56 8.26 4.48
CA LEU A 147 9.33 7.23 3.46
C LEU A 147 10.64 6.44 3.22
N ALA A 148 10.88 5.39 3.96
CA ALA A 148 12.06 4.55 3.82
C ALA A 148 11.80 3.26 3.00
N LEU A 149 10.82 3.27 2.11
CA LEU A 149 10.42 2.14 1.25
C LEU A 149 10.22 0.82 2.02
N GLY A 150 9.71 0.90 3.26
CA GLY A 150 9.54 -0.24 4.16
C GLY A 150 10.83 -0.84 4.71
N LYS A 151 12.00 -0.26 4.39
CA LYS A 151 13.32 -0.77 4.82
C LYS A 151 13.82 -0.11 6.10
N GLY A 152 13.26 1.02 6.50
CA GLY A 152 13.66 1.78 7.69
C GLY A 152 13.08 1.25 9.00
N VAL A 153 12.74 -0.04 9.09
CA VAL A 153 12.20 -0.69 10.30
C VAL A 153 13.10 -1.84 10.70
N LEU A 154 13.69 -1.74 11.88
CA LEU A 154 14.59 -2.73 12.46
C LEU A 154 13.98 -3.32 13.73
N ILE A 155 13.83 -4.63 13.79
CA ILE A 155 13.46 -5.36 15.00
C ILE A 155 14.75 -5.82 15.65
N CYS A 156 14.99 -5.34 16.87
CA CYS A 156 16.21 -5.62 17.63
C CYS A 156 15.88 -6.52 18.82
N ASN A 157 16.55 -7.66 18.91
CA ASN A 157 16.28 -8.66 19.93
C ASN A 157 17.04 -8.38 21.24
N ASP A 158 18.09 -7.58 21.16
CA ASP A 158 18.93 -7.21 22.30
C ASP A 158 19.51 -5.80 22.15
N LEU A 159 20.22 -5.36 23.19
CA LEU A 159 20.80 -4.03 23.26
C LEU A 159 21.87 -3.79 22.18
N GLU A 160 22.66 -4.78 21.83
CA GLU A 160 23.76 -4.64 20.86
C GLU A 160 23.19 -4.49 19.43
N GLU A 161 22.15 -5.27 19.08
CA GLU A 161 21.42 -5.07 17.82
C GLU A 161 20.78 -3.68 17.77
N ALA A 162 20.20 -3.21 18.87
CA ALA A 162 19.56 -1.90 18.93
C ALA A 162 20.58 -0.75 18.80
N LYS A 163 21.75 -0.85 19.45
CA LYS A 163 22.85 0.13 19.28
C LYS A 163 23.35 0.18 17.83
N ALA A 164 23.50 -0.99 17.19
CA ALA A 164 23.85 -1.06 15.78
C ALA A 164 22.79 -0.40 14.90
N GLY A 165 21.50 -0.61 15.19
CA GLY A 165 20.39 0.02 14.51
C GLY A 165 20.35 1.54 14.65
N VAL A 166 20.63 2.08 15.85
CA VAL A 166 20.77 3.54 16.05
C VAL A 166 21.89 4.10 15.19
N LYS A 167 23.03 3.42 15.16
CA LYS A 167 24.17 3.82 14.31
C LYS A 167 23.77 3.84 12.83
N GLU A 168 23.17 2.78 12.34
CA GLU A 168 22.73 2.66 10.95
C GLU A 168 21.74 3.76 10.54
N ILE A 169 20.74 4.02 11.39
CA ILE A 169 19.67 4.98 11.08
C ILE A 169 20.17 6.42 11.24
N MET A 170 20.75 6.76 12.39
CA MET A 170 20.99 8.16 12.78
C MET A 170 22.39 8.66 12.46
N LEU A 171 23.43 7.80 12.56
CA LEU A 171 24.82 8.20 12.36
C LEU A 171 25.31 7.98 10.95
N ASP A 172 25.13 6.78 10.44
CA ASP A 172 25.54 6.41 9.06
C ASP A 172 24.55 6.97 8.02
N LYS A 173 23.37 7.44 8.47
CA LYS A 173 22.29 7.98 7.63
C LYS A 173 21.94 7.12 6.43
N HIS A 174 21.88 5.81 6.66
CA HIS A 174 21.59 4.84 5.60
C HIS A 174 20.27 5.13 4.86
N PHE A 175 19.32 5.79 5.55
CA PHE A 175 18.03 6.22 5.02
C PHE A 175 17.98 7.74 4.71
N GLY A 176 19.12 8.38 4.53
CA GLY A 176 19.19 9.80 4.22
C GLY A 176 18.56 10.68 5.30
N SER A 177 17.77 11.68 4.90
CA SER A 177 17.10 12.60 5.84
C SER A 177 16.05 11.92 6.72
N ALA A 178 15.51 10.75 6.33
CA ALA A 178 14.62 9.98 7.17
C ALA A 178 15.27 9.49 8.48
N GLY A 179 16.60 9.38 8.51
CA GLY A 179 17.38 9.05 9.69
C GLY A 179 17.64 10.24 10.65
N ASN A 180 17.15 11.45 10.36
CA ASN A 180 17.32 12.59 11.26
C ASN A 180 16.43 12.49 12.50
N THR A 181 15.33 11.75 12.40
CA THR A 181 14.45 11.41 13.53
C THR A 181 14.25 9.90 13.53
N MET A 182 14.22 9.32 14.72
CA MET A 182 13.97 7.89 14.90
C MET A 182 12.86 7.69 15.93
N VAL A 183 11.96 6.78 15.61
CA VAL A 183 10.92 6.30 16.54
C VAL A 183 11.38 4.97 17.11
N ILE A 184 11.40 4.86 18.43
CA ILE A 184 11.63 3.60 19.15
C ILE A 184 10.29 3.14 19.72
N GLU A 185 9.85 1.92 19.36
CA GLU A 185 8.57 1.36 19.77
C GLU A 185 8.71 0.04 20.50
N GLU A 186 7.76 -0.26 21.38
CA GLU A 186 7.59 -1.62 21.89
C GLU A 186 7.32 -2.59 20.74
N PHE A 187 7.87 -3.79 20.84
CA PHE A 187 7.57 -4.85 19.89
C PHE A 187 6.19 -5.46 20.22
N MET A 188 5.24 -5.27 19.33
CA MET A 188 3.91 -5.86 19.45
C MET A 188 3.89 -7.28 18.91
N THR A 189 3.24 -8.20 19.63
CA THR A 189 2.97 -9.57 19.18
C THR A 189 1.50 -9.72 18.82
N GLY A 190 1.23 -10.43 17.73
CA GLY A 190 -0.14 -10.63 17.27
C GLY A 190 -0.21 -10.98 15.80
N ARG A 191 -1.36 -10.74 15.19
CA ARG A 191 -1.59 -10.91 13.76
C ARG A 191 -1.80 -9.57 13.11
N GLU A 192 -1.07 -9.33 12.04
CA GLU A 192 -1.24 -8.11 11.23
C GLU A 192 -2.47 -8.27 10.34
N VAL A 193 -3.25 -7.20 10.23
CA VAL A 193 -4.37 -7.06 9.30
C VAL A 193 -4.32 -5.68 8.68
N SER A 194 -4.57 -5.60 7.39
CA SER A 194 -4.65 -4.35 6.64
C SER A 194 -6.10 -3.99 6.37
N VAL A 195 -6.51 -2.78 6.71
CA VAL A 195 -7.82 -2.23 6.34
C VAL A 195 -7.62 -0.90 5.63
N LEU A 196 -8.05 -0.85 4.37
CA LEU A 196 -8.05 0.37 3.58
C LEU A 196 -9.39 1.08 3.78
N CYS A 197 -9.36 2.38 3.98
CA CYS A 197 -10.56 3.18 4.21
C CYS A 197 -10.66 4.33 3.21
N PHE A 198 -11.80 4.49 2.55
CA PHE A 198 -12.11 5.71 1.83
C PHE A 198 -12.43 6.83 2.82
N CYS A 199 -11.94 8.03 2.53
CA CYS A 199 -12.06 9.20 3.40
C CYS A 199 -12.42 10.44 2.58
N ASP A 200 -13.34 11.27 3.10
CA ASP A 200 -13.76 12.53 2.48
C ASP A 200 -13.44 13.77 3.33
N GLY A 201 -12.62 13.61 4.36
CA GLY A 201 -12.28 14.67 5.32
C GLY A 201 -13.13 14.66 6.58
N THR A 202 -14.28 14.01 6.55
CA THR A 202 -15.20 13.87 7.70
C THR A 202 -15.67 12.43 7.85
N THR A 203 -16.12 11.81 6.78
CA THR A 203 -16.58 10.42 6.75
C THR A 203 -15.43 9.50 6.42
N ILE A 204 -15.38 8.35 7.09
CA ILE A 204 -14.45 7.25 6.82
C ILE A 204 -15.24 5.97 6.62
N LYS A 205 -14.96 5.24 5.52
CA LYS A 205 -15.59 3.97 5.20
C LYS A 205 -14.56 2.90 4.94
N PRO A 206 -14.45 1.89 5.83
CA PRO A 206 -13.51 0.78 5.64
C PRO A 206 -13.95 -0.10 4.47
N MET A 207 -12.97 -0.55 3.71
CA MET A 207 -13.12 -1.61 2.73
C MET A 207 -13.04 -2.98 3.41
N THR A 208 -13.25 -4.05 2.64
CA THR A 208 -12.99 -5.40 3.12
C THR A 208 -11.53 -5.53 3.59
N SER A 209 -11.31 -6.27 4.68
CA SER A 209 -9.97 -6.47 5.23
C SER A 209 -9.08 -7.28 4.30
N ALA A 210 -7.77 -7.10 4.45
CA ALA A 210 -6.76 -7.89 3.77
C ALA A 210 -5.63 -8.27 4.74
N GLN A 211 -4.80 -9.21 4.34
CA GLN A 211 -3.60 -9.58 5.07
C GLN A 211 -2.49 -9.89 4.09
N ASP A 212 -1.36 -9.21 4.23
CA ASP A 212 -0.19 -9.39 3.39
C ASP A 212 0.88 -10.29 4.05
N HIS A 213 1.86 -10.70 3.25
CA HIS A 213 3.00 -11.51 3.66
C HIS A 213 4.28 -10.74 3.38
N LYS A 214 4.82 -10.07 4.41
CA LYS A 214 5.94 -9.12 4.26
C LYS A 214 7.29 -9.78 4.09
N ARG A 215 7.49 -11.01 4.59
CA ARG A 215 8.80 -11.68 4.52
C ARG A 215 9.05 -12.29 3.14
N ALA A 216 10.29 -12.16 2.67
CA ALA A 216 10.70 -12.60 1.34
C ALA A 216 10.63 -14.12 1.15
N LYS A 217 10.92 -14.91 2.19
CA LYS A 217 11.09 -16.36 2.11
C LYS A 217 9.97 -17.13 2.79
N ASP A 218 9.89 -18.42 2.49
CA ASP A 218 9.00 -19.39 3.10
C ASP A 218 9.19 -19.43 4.63
N GLY A 219 8.10 -19.75 5.36
CA GLY A 219 8.11 -19.82 6.81
C GLY A 219 8.30 -18.47 7.51
N ASP A 220 7.91 -17.37 6.86
CA ASP A 220 8.08 -15.99 7.33
C ASP A 220 9.53 -15.66 7.68
N GLN A 221 10.46 -16.11 6.84
CA GLN A 221 11.88 -15.87 6.96
C GLN A 221 12.40 -14.86 5.92
N GLY A 222 13.63 -14.43 6.12
CA GLY A 222 14.30 -13.48 5.24
C GLY A 222 13.95 -12.03 5.56
N LEU A 223 14.30 -11.14 4.65
CA LEU A 223 14.10 -9.69 4.79
C LEU A 223 12.64 -9.29 4.60
N ASN A 224 12.25 -8.19 5.21
CA ASN A 224 10.97 -7.53 4.90
C ASN A 224 10.96 -7.03 3.45
N THR A 225 9.81 -7.09 2.83
CA THR A 225 9.55 -6.65 1.46
C THR A 225 8.33 -5.73 1.41
N GLY A 226 7.97 -5.26 0.24
CA GLY A 226 6.69 -4.59 0.00
C GLY A 226 5.47 -5.50 0.07
N GLY A 227 5.65 -6.81 0.29
CA GLY A 227 4.62 -7.84 0.28
C GLY A 227 4.85 -8.88 -0.81
N MET A 228 4.84 -10.17 -0.42
CA MET A 228 5.03 -11.32 -1.33
C MET A 228 3.73 -12.01 -1.70
N GLY A 229 2.64 -11.47 -1.25
CA GLY A 229 1.28 -11.94 -1.49
C GLY A 229 0.32 -11.40 -0.45
N THR A 230 -0.96 -11.50 -0.75
CA THR A 230 -2.02 -11.01 0.13
C THR A 230 -3.31 -11.77 -0.12
N PHE A 231 -4.20 -11.75 0.85
CA PHE A 231 -5.53 -12.30 0.70
C PHE A 231 -6.60 -11.41 1.36
N SER A 232 -7.82 -11.55 0.92
CA SER A 232 -8.99 -10.82 1.42
C SER A 232 -10.25 -11.72 1.33
N PRO A 233 -11.10 -11.73 2.38
CA PRO A 233 -10.97 -11.02 3.65
C PRO A 233 -10.02 -11.74 4.61
N SER A 234 -9.54 -11.03 5.65
CA SER A 234 -8.83 -11.68 6.76
C SER A 234 -9.83 -12.36 7.69
N PRO A 235 -9.68 -13.67 7.98
CA PRO A 235 -10.59 -14.39 8.89
C PRO A 235 -10.47 -13.94 10.35
N PHE A 236 -9.43 -13.17 10.66
CA PHE A 236 -9.18 -12.64 12.01
C PHE A 236 -9.80 -11.25 12.22
N TYR A 237 -10.33 -10.63 11.18
CA TYR A 237 -10.99 -9.33 11.25
C TYR A 237 -12.50 -9.54 11.24
N THR A 238 -13.06 -9.76 12.43
CA THR A 238 -14.50 -10.01 12.60
C THR A 238 -15.31 -8.72 12.59
N LYS A 239 -16.64 -8.84 12.52
CA LYS A 239 -17.55 -7.70 12.59
C LYS A 239 -17.38 -6.91 13.91
N GLU A 240 -17.20 -7.60 15.03
CA GLU A 240 -16.99 -6.99 16.34
C GLU A 240 -15.69 -6.19 16.39
N ILE A 241 -14.64 -6.69 15.71
CA ILE A 241 -13.36 -5.97 15.57
C ILE A 241 -13.53 -4.76 14.67
N ASP A 242 -14.28 -4.87 13.57
CA ASP A 242 -14.56 -3.74 12.68
C ASP A 242 -15.32 -2.63 13.41
N GLU A 243 -16.36 -2.98 14.17
CA GLU A 243 -17.13 -2.03 15.01
C GLU A 243 -16.23 -1.36 16.05
N TYR A 244 -15.35 -2.13 16.72
CA TYR A 244 -14.37 -1.57 17.65
C TYR A 244 -13.41 -0.59 16.96
N CYS A 245 -12.87 -0.98 15.82
CA CYS A 245 -11.94 -0.14 15.05
C CYS A 245 -12.62 1.14 14.55
N MET A 246 -13.88 1.06 14.14
CA MET A 246 -14.66 2.23 13.73
C MET A 246 -14.73 3.26 14.85
N GLU A 247 -15.07 2.86 16.06
CA GLU A 247 -15.25 3.78 17.18
C GLU A 247 -13.94 4.23 17.85
N ASN A 248 -12.91 3.37 17.86
CA ASN A 248 -11.69 3.64 18.63
C ASN A 248 -10.47 4.01 17.77
N ILE A 249 -10.54 3.77 16.44
CA ILE A 249 -9.41 4.01 15.53
C ILE A 249 -9.82 4.90 14.37
N TYR A 250 -10.79 4.48 13.53
CA TYR A 250 -11.07 5.15 12.26
C TYR A 250 -11.69 6.54 12.46
N LYS A 251 -12.81 6.64 13.16
CA LYS A 251 -13.43 7.94 13.46
C LYS A 251 -12.53 8.87 14.26
N PRO A 252 -11.84 8.40 15.33
CA PRO A 252 -10.87 9.23 16.06
C PRO A 252 -9.73 9.75 15.18
N THR A 253 -9.22 8.94 14.24
CA THR A 253 -8.15 9.35 13.32
C THR A 253 -8.63 10.48 12.40
N MET A 254 -9.83 10.37 11.81
CA MET A 254 -10.39 11.42 10.98
C MET A 254 -10.61 12.71 11.75
N ALA A 255 -11.17 12.60 12.96
CA ALA A 255 -11.39 13.74 13.84
C ALA A 255 -10.07 14.42 14.25
N ALA A 256 -9.04 13.62 14.58
CA ALA A 256 -7.71 14.10 14.92
C ALA A 256 -7.07 14.87 13.75
N MET A 257 -7.07 14.28 12.55
CA MET A 257 -6.52 14.94 11.36
C MET A 257 -7.22 16.27 11.06
N LYS A 258 -8.54 16.31 11.19
CA LYS A 258 -9.32 17.53 11.01
C LYS A 258 -9.00 18.57 12.08
N ALA A 259 -8.87 18.17 13.35
CA ALA A 259 -8.51 19.04 14.46
C ALA A 259 -7.11 19.66 14.33
N GLU A 260 -6.18 18.94 13.69
CA GLU A 260 -4.83 19.45 13.36
C GLU A 260 -4.81 20.32 12.08
N GLY A 261 -5.96 20.60 11.46
CA GLY A 261 -6.04 21.37 10.21
C GLY A 261 -5.50 20.60 8.99
N ARG A 262 -5.50 19.26 9.05
CA ARG A 262 -4.95 18.34 8.07
C ARG A 262 -6.05 17.42 7.52
N GLU A 263 -7.09 18.00 6.95
CA GLU A 263 -8.23 17.27 6.40
C GLU A 263 -7.75 16.19 5.41
N PHE A 264 -8.11 14.93 5.68
CA PHE A 264 -7.66 13.79 4.89
C PHE A 264 -8.74 13.35 3.92
N LYS A 265 -8.48 13.45 2.62
CA LYS A 265 -9.31 12.91 1.54
C LYS A 265 -8.51 11.91 0.71
N GLY A 266 -9.11 10.76 0.39
CA GLY A 266 -8.44 9.71 -0.36
C GLY A 266 -8.56 8.36 0.33
N VAL A 267 -7.50 7.56 0.30
CA VAL A 267 -7.44 6.26 0.98
C VAL A 267 -6.48 6.31 2.15
N LEU A 268 -7.00 6.04 3.34
CA LEU A 268 -6.19 5.80 4.54
C LEU A 268 -6.01 4.28 4.70
N PHE A 269 -4.78 3.82 4.62
CA PHE A 269 -4.42 2.45 4.95
C PHE A 269 -4.12 2.36 6.43
N CYS A 270 -4.85 1.51 7.14
CA CYS A 270 -4.65 1.21 8.55
C CYS A 270 -3.99 -0.18 8.68
N GLY A 271 -2.71 -0.21 9.01
CA GLY A 271 -2.02 -1.41 9.45
C GLY A 271 -2.36 -1.67 10.91
N LEU A 272 -3.02 -2.79 11.19
CA LEU A 272 -3.52 -3.14 12.52
C LEU A 272 -2.79 -4.37 13.05
N MET A 273 -2.53 -4.38 14.35
CA MET A 273 -2.04 -5.55 15.07
C MET A 273 -3.12 -6.05 16.01
N MET A 274 -3.56 -7.29 15.79
CA MET A 274 -4.47 -8.02 16.68
C MET A 274 -3.66 -8.58 17.84
N THR A 275 -3.48 -7.81 18.91
CA THR A 275 -2.70 -8.21 20.07
C THR A 275 -3.59 -8.96 21.11
N PRO A 276 -3.00 -9.70 22.06
CA PRO A 276 -3.76 -10.28 23.17
C PRO A 276 -4.52 -9.26 24.02
N ASN A 277 -4.08 -7.99 24.00
CA ASN A 277 -4.65 -6.89 24.77
C ASN A 277 -5.56 -5.97 23.94
N GLY A 278 -6.01 -6.43 22.78
CA GLY A 278 -6.86 -5.68 21.86
C GLY A 278 -6.15 -5.23 20.59
N VAL A 279 -6.90 -4.52 19.76
CA VAL A 279 -6.39 -4.01 18.47
C VAL A 279 -5.58 -2.75 18.68
N LYS A 280 -4.40 -2.69 18.08
CA LYS A 280 -3.54 -1.50 18.06
C LYS A 280 -3.16 -1.14 16.63
N VAL A 281 -3.02 0.15 16.34
CA VAL A 281 -2.48 0.63 15.07
C VAL A 281 -0.99 0.38 15.02
N LEU A 282 -0.55 -0.33 13.99
CA LEU A 282 0.85 -0.56 13.70
C LEU A 282 1.45 0.63 12.93
N GLU A 283 0.74 1.04 11.88
CA GLU A 283 1.11 2.16 11.02
C GLU A 283 -0.09 2.66 10.20
N TYR A 284 0.01 3.89 9.70
CA TYR A 284 -0.85 4.43 8.66
C TYR A 284 -0.07 4.63 7.36
N ASN A 285 -0.76 4.43 6.23
CA ASN A 285 -0.29 4.91 4.94
C ASN A 285 -1.39 5.76 4.27
N ALA A 286 -0.98 6.73 3.46
CA ALA A 286 -1.86 7.74 2.88
C ALA A 286 -2.35 7.38 1.46
N ARG A 287 -2.46 6.10 1.16
CA ARG A 287 -2.71 5.57 -0.19
C ARG A 287 -3.22 4.14 -0.14
N PHE A 288 -3.64 3.60 -1.29
CA PHE A 288 -3.89 2.16 -1.44
C PHE A 288 -2.65 1.33 -1.10
N GLY A 289 -2.85 0.15 -0.52
CA GLY A 289 -1.79 -0.83 -0.30
C GLY A 289 -1.34 -1.51 -1.60
N ASP A 290 -0.14 -2.03 -1.60
CA ASP A 290 0.43 -2.86 -2.65
C ASP A 290 1.20 -4.04 -2.00
N PRO A 291 0.64 -5.27 -1.97
CA PRO A 291 -0.35 -5.79 -2.93
C PRO A 291 -1.83 -5.83 -2.47
N GLU A 292 -2.25 -5.15 -1.42
CA GLU A 292 -3.64 -5.26 -0.91
C GLU A 292 -4.69 -4.78 -1.93
N ALA A 293 -4.42 -3.75 -2.72
CA ALA A 293 -5.31 -3.29 -3.78
C ALA A 293 -5.66 -4.41 -4.76
N GLN A 294 -4.72 -5.32 -5.03
CA GLN A 294 -4.87 -6.43 -5.96
C GLN A 294 -5.86 -7.52 -5.50
N VAL A 295 -6.28 -7.52 -4.24
CA VAL A 295 -7.32 -8.44 -3.73
C VAL A 295 -8.58 -7.72 -3.26
N VAL A 296 -8.48 -6.46 -2.87
CA VAL A 296 -9.62 -5.67 -2.37
C VAL A 296 -10.45 -5.12 -3.54
N LEU A 297 -9.80 -4.49 -4.52
CA LEU A 297 -10.49 -3.86 -5.65
C LEU A 297 -11.22 -4.86 -6.56
N PRO A 298 -10.70 -6.06 -6.88
CA PRO A 298 -11.44 -7.06 -7.65
C PRO A 298 -12.75 -7.53 -7.00
N ARG A 299 -12.90 -7.34 -5.68
CA ARG A 299 -14.09 -7.72 -4.90
C ARG A 299 -15.08 -6.56 -4.72
N MET A 300 -14.70 -5.33 -5.07
CA MET A 300 -15.54 -4.15 -4.91
C MET A 300 -16.65 -4.14 -5.94
N LYS A 301 -17.90 -3.91 -5.49
CA LYS A 301 -19.09 -3.84 -6.37
C LYS A 301 -19.37 -2.45 -6.90
N ASN A 302 -19.00 -1.42 -6.14
CA ASN A 302 -19.22 -0.04 -6.53
C ASN A 302 -18.37 0.36 -7.74
N ASP A 303 -18.86 1.28 -8.54
CA ASP A 303 -18.01 2.01 -9.46
C ASP A 303 -16.98 2.83 -8.66
N ILE A 304 -15.71 2.57 -8.86
CA ILE A 304 -14.63 3.24 -8.12
C ILE A 304 -14.61 4.75 -8.36
N ILE A 305 -15.02 5.20 -9.54
CA ILE A 305 -15.11 6.63 -9.89
C ILE A 305 -16.15 7.32 -9.01
N ASP A 306 -17.31 6.72 -8.80
CA ASP A 306 -18.35 7.29 -7.92
C ASP A 306 -17.86 7.47 -6.50
N VAL A 307 -17.10 6.50 -5.99
CA VAL A 307 -16.54 6.56 -4.64
C VAL A 307 -15.43 7.61 -4.55
N MET A 308 -14.55 7.69 -5.55
CA MET A 308 -13.49 8.70 -5.60
C MET A 308 -14.06 10.11 -5.68
N GLU A 309 -15.06 10.33 -6.53
CA GLU A 309 -15.78 11.62 -6.62
C GLU A 309 -16.43 11.98 -5.29
N ALA A 310 -17.10 11.03 -4.62
CA ALA A 310 -17.69 11.24 -3.30
C ALA A 310 -16.66 11.62 -2.23
N CYS A 311 -15.44 11.04 -2.28
CA CYS A 311 -14.36 11.45 -1.39
C CYS A 311 -13.92 12.90 -1.63
N ILE A 312 -13.81 13.31 -2.89
CA ILE A 312 -13.42 14.68 -3.26
C ILE A 312 -14.50 15.67 -2.84
N ASP A 313 -15.77 15.34 -3.10
CA ASP A 313 -16.91 16.23 -2.93
C ASP A 313 -17.48 16.26 -1.50
N GLY A 314 -16.96 15.41 -0.58
CA GLY A 314 -17.41 15.36 0.80
C GLY A 314 -18.82 14.75 0.95
N THR A 315 -19.15 13.79 0.10
CA THR A 315 -20.46 13.10 0.06
C THR A 315 -20.35 11.58 0.27
N LEU A 316 -19.24 11.14 0.84
CA LEU A 316 -18.97 9.71 1.08
C LEU A 316 -19.99 9.06 2.03
N ASP A 317 -20.63 9.86 2.91
CA ASP A 317 -21.70 9.41 3.79
C ASP A 317 -22.89 8.79 3.03
N LYS A 318 -23.13 9.25 1.79
CA LYS A 318 -24.22 8.79 0.92
C LYS A 318 -23.88 7.51 0.14
N VAL A 319 -22.61 7.10 0.12
CA VAL A 319 -22.17 5.90 -0.60
C VAL A 319 -22.44 4.66 0.26
N ASP A 320 -23.16 3.69 -0.27
CA ASP A 320 -23.23 2.33 0.30
C ASP A 320 -22.09 1.48 -0.29
N LEU A 321 -20.99 1.37 0.44
CA LEU A 321 -19.79 0.65 0.00
C LEU A 321 -20.01 -0.85 0.14
N GLN A 322 -19.97 -1.58 -0.98
CA GLN A 322 -20.27 -3.00 -1.05
C GLN A 322 -19.12 -3.81 -1.70
N PHE A 323 -18.93 -5.01 -1.18
CA PHE A 323 -17.99 -6.01 -1.69
C PHE A 323 -18.69 -7.32 -2.00
N GLU A 324 -18.10 -8.12 -2.90
CA GLU A 324 -18.55 -9.48 -3.17
C GLU A 324 -18.36 -10.37 -1.92
N ASP A 325 -19.31 -11.28 -1.72
CA ASP A 325 -19.23 -12.30 -0.66
C ASP A 325 -18.43 -13.52 -1.13
N ASN A 326 -17.17 -13.28 -1.44
CA ASN A 326 -16.20 -14.28 -1.89
C ASN A 326 -14.84 -13.95 -1.29
N ALA A 327 -13.81 -14.66 -1.71
CA ALA A 327 -12.43 -14.37 -1.31
C ALA A 327 -11.53 -14.14 -2.53
N ALA A 328 -10.42 -13.44 -2.31
CA ALA A 328 -9.38 -13.26 -3.30
C ALA A 328 -8.00 -13.49 -2.69
N VAL A 329 -7.10 -14.08 -3.45
CA VAL A 329 -5.69 -14.31 -3.07
C VAL A 329 -4.81 -13.82 -4.21
N CYS A 330 -3.81 -13.01 -3.88
CA CYS A 330 -2.76 -12.56 -4.78
C CYS A 330 -1.43 -13.20 -4.40
N VAL A 331 -0.78 -13.86 -5.35
CA VAL A 331 0.58 -14.40 -5.21
C VAL A 331 1.53 -13.51 -6.01
N VAL A 332 2.55 -12.96 -5.36
CA VAL A 332 3.56 -12.14 -6.03
C VAL A 332 4.60 -13.04 -6.69
N LEU A 333 4.81 -12.82 -7.98
CA LEU A 333 5.92 -13.38 -8.76
C LEU A 333 7.04 -12.35 -8.74
N ALA A 334 8.14 -12.69 -8.09
CA ALA A 334 9.30 -11.82 -7.93
C ALA A 334 10.48 -12.32 -8.76
N SER A 335 11.43 -11.43 -9.00
CA SER A 335 12.76 -11.79 -9.49
C SER A 335 13.57 -12.40 -8.35
N ASP A 336 14.23 -13.53 -8.59
CA ASP A 336 15.10 -14.15 -7.59
C ASP A 336 16.20 -13.19 -7.13
N GLY A 337 16.43 -13.16 -5.81
CA GLY A 337 17.30 -12.19 -5.14
C GLY A 337 16.62 -10.94 -4.59
N TYR A 338 15.33 -10.70 -4.93
CA TYR A 338 14.52 -9.63 -4.31
C TYR A 338 14.40 -9.86 -2.80
N PRO A 339 14.51 -8.85 -1.91
CA PRO A 339 14.56 -7.40 -2.17
C PRO A 339 15.98 -6.80 -2.29
N VAL A 340 17.03 -7.60 -2.34
CA VAL A 340 18.43 -7.10 -2.29
C VAL A 340 18.95 -6.76 -3.69
N SER A 341 19.17 -7.76 -4.52
CA SER A 341 19.66 -7.59 -5.88
C SER A 341 19.08 -8.65 -6.80
N TYR A 342 18.73 -8.27 -8.00
CA TYR A 342 18.12 -9.14 -8.98
C TYR A 342 18.40 -8.67 -10.41
N LYS A 343 18.38 -9.62 -11.35
CA LYS A 343 18.52 -9.34 -12.78
C LYS A 343 17.15 -8.99 -13.37
N LYS A 344 17.17 -8.18 -14.43
CA LYS A 344 16.00 -7.71 -15.17
C LYS A 344 16.14 -8.05 -16.65
N GLY A 345 15.06 -7.86 -17.43
CA GLY A 345 15.08 -8.01 -18.88
C GLY A 345 14.72 -9.41 -19.37
N TYR A 346 14.24 -10.29 -18.51
CA TYR A 346 13.80 -11.62 -18.91
C TYR A 346 12.40 -11.59 -19.55
N PRO A 347 12.20 -12.20 -20.74
CA PRO A 347 10.91 -12.31 -21.37
C PRO A 347 9.89 -13.06 -20.50
N ILE A 348 8.65 -12.53 -20.48
CA ILE A 348 7.54 -13.11 -19.75
C ILE A 348 6.58 -13.76 -20.76
N SER A 349 6.17 -15.01 -20.53
CA SER A 349 5.22 -15.73 -21.34
C SER A 349 4.03 -16.25 -20.54
N GLY A 350 2.90 -16.50 -21.21
CA GLY A 350 1.70 -17.08 -20.62
C GLY A 350 0.71 -16.04 -20.09
N LEU A 351 0.94 -14.76 -20.33
CA LEU A 351 0.05 -13.67 -19.91
C LEU A 351 -1.33 -13.78 -20.60
N GLU A 352 -1.36 -14.23 -21.85
CA GLU A 352 -2.56 -14.44 -22.66
C GLU A 352 -3.55 -15.46 -22.06
N LYS A 353 -3.09 -16.31 -21.16
CA LYS A 353 -3.94 -17.31 -20.49
C LYS A 353 -4.94 -16.72 -19.50
N PHE A 354 -4.76 -15.44 -19.16
CA PHE A 354 -5.70 -14.70 -18.31
C PHE A 354 -6.82 -14.03 -19.08
N ASP A 355 -6.70 -13.92 -20.40
CA ASP A 355 -7.69 -13.26 -21.26
C ASP A 355 -9.06 -13.93 -21.17
N GLY A 356 -10.09 -13.10 -20.96
CA GLY A 356 -11.48 -13.57 -20.87
C GLY A 356 -11.83 -14.34 -19.58
N LYS A 357 -11.00 -14.26 -18.54
CA LYS A 357 -11.25 -14.90 -17.23
C LYS A 357 -11.64 -13.87 -16.18
N ASP A 358 -12.89 -13.85 -15.77
CA ASP A 358 -13.44 -12.85 -14.84
C ASP A 358 -12.94 -12.99 -13.39
N ASP A 359 -12.51 -14.19 -12.99
CA ASP A 359 -12.04 -14.48 -11.64
C ASP A 359 -10.52 -14.57 -11.49
N TYR A 360 -9.78 -14.32 -12.59
CA TYR A 360 -8.32 -14.36 -12.61
C TYR A 360 -7.75 -13.06 -13.16
N PHE A 361 -6.75 -12.55 -12.46
CA PHE A 361 -6.09 -11.30 -12.83
C PHE A 361 -4.59 -11.48 -12.80
N VAL A 362 -3.89 -10.82 -13.71
CA VAL A 362 -2.45 -10.65 -13.65
C VAL A 362 -2.12 -9.16 -13.60
N PHE A 363 -1.76 -8.68 -12.42
CA PHE A 363 -1.41 -7.29 -12.20
C PHE A 363 0.09 -7.11 -12.39
N HIS A 364 0.47 -6.29 -13.37
CA HIS A 364 1.85 -5.97 -13.65
C HIS A 364 2.38 -4.96 -12.64
N ALA A 365 3.57 -5.23 -12.11
CA ALA A 365 4.35 -4.32 -11.29
C ALA A 365 5.63 -3.94 -12.03
N GLY A 366 6.72 -4.67 -11.80
CA GLY A 366 7.99 -4.41 -12.47
C GLY A 366 8.05 -5.06 -13.85
N THR A 367 7.36 -4.52 -14.84
CA THR A 367 7.40 -4.95 -16.23
C THR A 367 7.58 -3.77 -17.19
N LYS A 368 8.16 -4.04 -18.34
CA LYS A 368 8.26 -3.07 -19.45
C LYS A 368 8.22 -3.79 -20.80
N PHE A 369 8.04 -3.03 -21.85
CA PHE A 369 8.27 -3.51 -23.21
C PHE A 369 9.75 -3.50 -23.56
N ASP A 370 10.20 -4.51 -24.28
CA ASP A 370 11.48 -4.58 -24.99
C ASP A 370 11.15 -5.06 -26.42
N GLY A 371 11.06 -4.10 -27.35
CA GLY A 371 10.41 -4.32 -28.64
C GLY A 371 8.94 -4.74 -28.43
N ASP A 372 8.55 -5.85 -29.01
CA ASP A 372 7.19 -6.42 -28.91
C ASP A 372 7.03 -7.37 -27.71
N GLN A 373 8.09 -7.60 -26.93
CA GLN A 373 8.06 -8.50 -25.79
C GLN A 373 7.84 -7.75 -24.48
N ILE A 374 7.11 -8.36 -23.56
CA ILE A 374 7.04 -7.91 -22.17
C ILE A 374 8.14 -8.60 -21.38
N VAL A 375 8.97 -7.81 -20.68
CA VAL A 375 10.10 -8.31 -19.91
C VAL A 375 10.05 -7.86 -18.46
N THR A 376 10.76 -8.58 -17.59
CA THR A 376 10.92 -8.21 -16.18
C THR A 376 11.70 -6.90 -16.05
N ASN A 377 11.25 -6.02 -15.15
CA ASN A 377 11.88 -4.71 -14.88
C ASN A 377 11.83 -4.30 -13.40
N GLY A 378 11.64 -5.25 -12.50
CA GLY A 378 11.54 -4.96 -11.08
C GLY A 378 11.76 -6.17 -10.19
N GLY A 379 11.77 -5.96 -8.89
CA GLY A 379 11.86 -7.02 -7.89
C GLY A 379 10.56 -7.79 -7.79
N ARG A 380 9.44 -7.11 -7.50
CA ARG A 380 8.10 -7.66 -7.68
C ARG A 380 7.73 -7.43 -9.15
N VAL A 381 7.49 -8.51 -9.88
CA VAL A 381 7.25 -8.47 -11.33
C VAL A 381 5.76 -8.47 -11.64
N LEU A 382 5.04 -9.44 -11.10
CA LEU A 382 3.61 -9.63 -11.31
C LEU A 382 2.91 -10.00 -9.99
N GLY A 383 1.64 -9.62 -9.86
CA GLY A 383 0.72 -10.17 -8.87
C GLY A 383 -0.33 -11.02 -9.58
N VAL A 384 -0.34 -12.32 -9.32
CA VAL A 384 -1.37 -13.24 -9.83
C VAL A 384 -2.48 -13.35 -8.81
N THR A 385 -3.63 -12.80 -9.14
CA THR A 385 -4.82 -12.81 -8.28
C THR A 385 -5.87 -13.76 -8.81
N ALA A 386 -6.46 -14.55 -7.92
CA ALA A 386 -7.65 -15.32 -8.24
C ALA A 386 -8.71 -15.18 -7.15
N LYS A 387 -9.98 -15.16 -7.58
CA LYS A 387 -11.14 -15.25 -6.70
C LYS A 387 -11.55 -16.71 -6.48
N GLY A 388 -12.30 -16.95 -5.41
CA GLY A 388 -12.92 -18.22 -5.08
C GLY A 388 -14.04 -18.02 -4.06
N LYS A 389 -14.91 -18.99 -3.91
CA LYS A 389 -16.01 -18.93 -2.95
C LYS A 389 -15.54 -18.72 -1.49
N ASP A 390 -14.32 -19.16 -1.21
CA ASP A 390 -13.64 -19.00 0.06
C ASP A 390 -12.12 -18.88 -0.14
N LEU A 391 -11.39 -18.62 0.94
CA LEU A 391 -9.93 -18.45 0.88
C LEU A 391 -9.19 -19.73 0.43
N PHE A 392 -9.73 -20.92 0.68
CA PHE A 392 -9.10 -22.17 0.25
C PHE A 392 -9.14 -22.30 -1.27
N GLU A 393 -10.31 -22.05 -1.87
CA GLU A 393 -10.48 -22.09 -3.31
C GLU A 393 -9.70 -20.95 -3.99
N ALA A 394 -9.83 -19.70 -3.50
CA ALA A 394 -9.09 -18.58 -4.05
C ALA A 394 -7.57 -18.82 -4.04
N ARG A 395 -7.04 -19.36 -2.93
CA ARG A 395 -5.63 -19.73 -2.80
C ARG A 395 -5.23 -20.82 -3.78
N ALA A 396 -6.03 -21.88 -3.89
CA ALA A 396 -5.77 -22.97 -4.84
C ALA A 396 -5.73 -22.45 -6.27
N ASN A 397 -6.69 -21.62 -6.64
CA ASN A 397 -6.80 -21.01 -7.96
C ASN A 397 -5.61 -20.07 -8.26
N ALA A 398 -5.23 -19.20 -7.31
CA ALA A 398 -4.12 -18.28 -7.50
C ALA A 398 -2.79 -19.02 -7.72
N TYR A 399 -2.48 -20.01 -6.89
CA TYR A 399 -1.25 -20.79 -7.07
C TYR A 399 -1.25 -21.61 -8.35
N ALA A 400 -2.37 -22.20 -8.76
CA ALA A 400 -2.49 -22.89 -10.07
C ALA A 400 -2.23 -21.92 -11.23
N ALA A 401 -2.75 -20.70 -11.14
CA ALA A 401 -2.55 -19.69 -12.17
C ALA A 401 -1.10 -19.17 -12.24
N THR A 402 -0.32 -19.23 -11.16
CA THR A 402 1.11 -18.88 -11.22
C THR A 402 1.92 -19.78 -12.15
N GLU A 403 1.46 -21.01 -12.38
CA GLU A 403 2.08 -21.96 -13.32
C GLU A 403 1.83 -21.60 -14.79
N TRP A 404 0.87 -20.72 -15.07
CA TRP A 404 0.62 -20.26 -16.43
C TRP A 404 1.72 -19.33 -16.94
N ILE A 405 2.41 -18.64 -16.02
CA ILE A 405 3.41 -17.62 -16.31
C ILE A 405 4.82 -18.20 -16.18
N THR A 406 5.65 -17.91 -17.15
CA THR A 406 7.06 -18.30 -17.15
C THR A 406 7.95 -17.11 -17.46
N PHE A 407 8.99 -16.93 -16.66
CA PHE A 407 10.15 -16.10 -16.95
C PHE A 407 11.36 -16.66 -16.19
N GLU A 408 12.56 -16.44 -16.71
CA GLU A 408 13.80 -16.85 -16.05
C GLU A 408 13.93 -16.13 -14.71
N ASN A 409 14.47 -16.80 -13.70
CA ASN A 409 14.60 -16.35 -12.31
C ASN A 409 13.26 -16.04 -11.58
N LYS A 410 12.14 -16.61 -12.01
CA LYS A 410 10.86 -16.50 -11.31
C LYS A 410 10.96 -17.09 -9.90
N TYR A 411 10.61 -16.27 -8.90
CA TYR A 411 10.51 -16.66 -7.51
C TYR A 411 9.11 -16.40 -6.96
N ILE A 412 8.55 -17.36 -6.25
CA ILE A 412 7.31 -17.23 -5.49
C ILE A 412 7.48 -17.85 -4.10
N ARG A 413 6.77 -17.34 -3.10
CA ARG A 413 6.66 -18.07 -1.82
C ARG A 413 5.80 -19.30 -2.03
N SER A 414 6.23 -20.44 -1.46
CA SER A 414 5.52 -21.70 -1.67
C SER A 414 4.15 -21.71 -0.99
N ARG A 415 3.22 -22.52 -1.53
CA ARG A 415 1.89 -22.73 -0.97
C ARG A 415 1.92 -23.19 0.49
N ARG A 416 2.99 -23.89 0.90
CA ARG A 416 3.18 -24.42 2.26
C ARG A 416 3.53 -23.32 3.27
N SER A 417 4.08 -22.22 2.83
CA SER A 417 4.48 -21.09 3.66
C SER A 417 3.37 -20.09 3.96
N ALA A 418 2.25 -20.15 3.24
CA ALA A 418 1.09 -19.33 3.55
C ALA A 418 0.48 -19.82 4.89
N PRO A 419 0.16 -18.92 5.84
CA PRO A 419 -0.43 -19.32 7.11
C PRO A 419 -1.69 -20.14 6.89
N PRO A 420 -1.99 -21.10 7.77
CA PRO A 420 -3.20 -21.89 7.67
C PRO A 420 -4.41 -20.95 7.74
N VAL A 421 -5.25 -21.04 6.74
CA VAL A 421 -6.56 -20.39 6.69
C VAL A 421 -7.48 -21.23 7.59
N ARG A 422 -7.27 -21.18 8.91
CA ARG A 422 -8.14 -21.82 9.91
C ARG A 422 -8.49 -20.82 10.98
#